data_3a20b1384306bdb5718eeb9ac15828b9
#
_entry.id   3a20b1384306bdb5718eeb9ac15828b9
#
_cell.length_a   1.000
_cell.length_b   1.000
_cell.length_c   1.000
_cell.angle_alpha   90.00
_cell.angle_beta   90.00
_cell.angle_gamma   90.00
#
_symmetry.space_group_name_H-M   'P 1'
#
loop_
_entity.id
_entity.type
_entity.pdbx_description
1 polymer ?
#
loop_
_entity_poly.entity_id
_entity_poly.type
_entity_poly.pdbx_seq_one_letter_code
_entity_poly.pdbx_strand_id
1 'polypeptide(L)'
;MKVRTLLACAMAALALTACNKTKNEGAGTATNATVKITQATPPPGGTWGDVVNETSAGGFMMGNPNAKVKLVEIGSLSCPHCMKFEEEGVPSLVANYVKPGNVSWEFRPYIIHGPIDMAANLIARCNGAKTFFPLVQALYRDQSVWLGKVETAPQDKVAQIQNLPTNQIFVQMASLLGLQDWAAARGLPQAKTNQCLSNQKMIDQEVQFTADVNNGFPDFTGTPAFVINGKMLKDTANWEKLEPQLKDALK
;
A
#
# COMPACT_ATOMS: atom_id res chain seq x y z
N MET A 1 -3.91 46.83 -60.63
CA MET A 1 -3.24 48.07 -60.14
C MET A 1 -2.35 47.59 -59.02
N LYS A 2 -1.03 47.37 -59.25
CA LYS A 2 0.11 48.28 -59.14
C LYS A 2 0.00 49.08 -57.83
N VAL A 3 0.89 48.90 -56.81
CA VAL A 3 2.24 49.45 -56.68
C VAL A 3 2.85 48.83 -55.40
N ARG A 4 3.97 48.11 -55.30
CA ARG A 4 5.38 48.54 -55.13
C ARG A 4 5.53 49.62 -54.03
N THR A 5 6.35 49.49 -52.97
CA THR A 5 7.82 49.47 -52.97
C THR A 5 8.42 49.41 -51.54
N LEU A 6 9.52 48.76 -51.35
CA LEU A 6 10.89 48.95 -50.85
C LEU A 6 11.08 48.90 -49.32
N LEU A 7 11.89 47.94 -48.87
CA LEU A 7 13.34 47.92 -48.55
C LEU A 7 13.80 48.85 -47.42
N ALA A 8 14.27 48.26 -46.33
CA ALA A 8 15.50 48.69 -45.67
C ALA A 8 16.11 47.55 -44.84
N CYS A 9 17.34 47.22 -45.19
CA CYS A 9 18.25 46.36 -44.48
C CYS A 9 18.79 47.00 -43.21
N ALA A 10 19.02 46.22 -42.14
CA ALA A 10 20.10 46.50 -41.19
C ALA A 10 20.70 45.18 -40.72
N MET A 11 21.95 44.98 -41.11
CA MET A 11 22.83 43.94 -40.57
C MET A 11 23.31 44.35 -39.19
N ALA A 12 23.48 43.38 -38.27
CA ALA A 12 24.66 43.29 -37.40
C ALA A 12 24.70 42.04 -36.57
N ALA A 13 25.75 41.34 -36.79
CA ALA A 13 26.69 40.70 -35.86
C ALA A 13 26.38 39.33 -35.28
N LEU A 14 27.16 38.39 -35.80
CA LEU A 14 27.47 37.09 -35.29
C LEU A 14 28.05 37.13 -33.87
N ALA A 15 27.56 36.23 -32.99
CA ALA A 15 28.37 35.71 -31.92
C ALA A 15 28.16 34.18 -31.90
N LEU A 16 29.19 33.49 -32.39
CA LEU A 16 29.38 32.06 -32.25
C LEU A 16 29.70 31.76 -30.79
N THR A 17 28.87 30.96 -30.12
CA THR A 17 29.32 30.25 -28.94
C THR A 17 29.04 28.74 -29.11
N ALA A 18 30.08 28.02 -28.82
CA ALA A 18 30.32 26.62 -29.10
C ALA A 18 29.28 25.65 -28.50
N CYS A 19 28.88 24.68 -29.31
CA CYS A 19 28.25 23.42 -28.86
C CYS A 19 29.21 22.66 -27.96
N ASN A 20 28.80 22.45 -26.71
CA ASN A 20 29.34 21.37 -25.89
C ASN A 20 28.28 20.26 -25.81
N LYS A 21 28.51 19.20 -26.57
CA LYS A 21 27.75 17.96 -26.54
C LYS A 21 28.10 17.22 -25.27
N THR A 22 27.29 17.35 -24.23
CA THR A 22 27.29 16.40 -23.12
C THR A 22 26.12 15.43 -23.35
N LYS A 23 26.46 14.19 -23.65
CA LYS A 23 25.55 13.06 -23.56
C LYS A 23 25.16 12.92 -22.09
N ASN A 24 23.92 13.22 -21.76
CA ASN A 24 23.31 12.76 -20.53
C ASN A 24 22.46 11.54 -20.89
N GLU A 25 23.00 10.39 -20.61
CA GLU A 25 22.22 9.17 -20.43
C GLU A 25 21.35 9.38 -19.19
N GLY A 26 20.05 9.56 -19.41
CA GLY A 26 19.08 9.68 -18.35
C GLY A 26 18.85 8.36 -17.66
N ALA A 27 19.65 8.06 -16.63
CA ALA A 27 19.22 7.14 -15.59
C ALA A 27 18.06 7.81 -14.86
N GLY A 28 16.86 7.25 -15.02
CA GLY A 28 15.68 7.64 -14.26
C GLY A 28 15.92 7.40 -12.79
N THR A 29 16.38 8.41 -12.09
CA THR A 29 16.45 8.41 -10.63
C THR A 29 14.99 8.49 -10.14
N ALA A 30 14.47 7.38 -9.65
CA ALA A 30 13.28 7.39 -8.82
C ALA A 30 13.57 8.33 -7.65
N THR A 31 13.03 9.52 -7.69
CA THR A 31 13.08 10.47 -6.58
C THR A 31 12.27 9.84 -5.45
N ASN A 32 12.96 9.16 -4.52
CA ASN A 32 12.43 8.88 -3.20
C ASN A 32 12.08 10.23 -2.57
N ALA A 33 10.82 10.63 -2.70
CA ALA A 33 10.28 11.72 -1.92
C ALA A 33 10.35 11.27 -0.45
N THR A 34 11.42 11.66 0.22
CA THR A 34 11.58 11.50 1.65
C THR A 34 10.49 12.33 2.30
N VAL A 35 9.36 11.71 2.61
CA VAL A 35 8.37 12.33 3.49
C VAL A 35 9.14 12.70 4.75
N LYS A 36 9.16 13.99 5.10
CA LYS A 36 9.67 14.47 6.39
C LYS A 36 8.76 13.87 7.46
N ILE A 37 9.09 12.65 7.89
CA ILE A 37 8.45 12.02 9.05
C ILE A 37 8.96 12.85 10.23
N THR A 38 8.09 13.65 10.82
CA THR A 38 8.34 14.34 12.08
C THR A 38 8.79 13.27 13.07
N GLN A 39 9.88 13.49 13.80
CA GLN A 39 10.37 12.54 14.80
C GLN A 39 9.22 12.25 15.78
N ALA A 40 8.49 11.16 15.53
CA ALA A 40 7.46 10.70 16.44
C ALA A 40 8.18 10.03 17.62
N THR A 41 8.11 10.63 18.77
CA THR A 41 8.43 9.95 20.03
C THR A 41 7.25 9.07 20.40
N PRO A 42 7.48 7.90 21.03
CA PRO A 42 6.37 7.11 21.52
C PRO A 42 5.54 7.97 22.46
N PRO A 43 4.21 7.76 22.51
CA PRO A 43 3.35 8.48 23.44
C PRO A 43 3.87 8.33 24.87
N PRO A 44 3.73 9.35 25.73
CA PRO A 44 4.07 9.22 27.14
C PRO A 44 3.36 8.02 27.78
N GLY A 45 4.13 7.07 28.32
CA GLY A 45 3.59 5.82 28.89
C GLY A 45 3.18 4.76 27.84
N GLY A 46 3.37 5.02 26.52
CA GLY A 46 3.13 4.09 25.43
C GLY A 46 4.41 3.44 24.90
N THR A 47 4.27 2.73 23.79
CA THR A 47 5.36 2.08 23.06
C THR A 47 5.42 2.55 21.62
N TRP A 48 6.47 2.20 20.89
CA TRP A 48 6.51 2.42 19.45
C TRP A 48 5.41 1.68 18.69
N GLY A 49 4.88 0.58 19.24
CA GLY A 49 3.73 -0.12 18.66
C GLY A 49 2.43 0.71 18.61
N ASP A 50 2.35 1.81 19.35
CA ASP A 50 1.21 2.72 19.35
C ASP A 50 1.33 3.85 18.32
N VAL A 51 2.49 3.93 17.62
CA VAL A 51 2.75 4.93 16.59
C VAL A 51 2.47 4.33 15.23
N VAL A 52 1.39 4.79 14.58
CA VAL A 52 0.98 4.34 13.24
C VAL A 52 0.83 5.54 12.32
N ASN A 53 1.41 5.44 11.13
CA ASN A 53 1.33 6.47 10.09
C ASN A 53 1.04 5.84 8.73
N GLU A 54 0.26 6.53 7.91
CA GLU A 54 0.12 6.18 6.50
C GLU A 54 1.41 6.56 5.74
N THR A 55 1.82 5.72 4.80
CA THR A 55 3.03 5.94 3.98
C THR A 55 2.68 6.45 2.59
N SER A 56 3.61 7.10 1.92
CA SER A 56 3.44 7.54 0.54
C SER A 56 3.34 6.38 -0.47
N ALA A 57 3.75 5.19 -0.05
CA ALA A 57 3.64 3.96 -0.85
C ALA A 57 2.30 3.23 -0.67
N GLY A 58 1.35 3.86 0.03
CA GLY A 58 0.00 3.35 0.24
C GLY A 58 -0.16 2.35 1.36
N GLY A 59 0.90 2.05 2.08
CA GLY A 59 0.86 1.22 3.27
C GLY A 59 0.59 2.01 4.55
N PHE A 60 0.58 1.28 5.67
CA PHE A 60 0.58 1.85 7.01
C PHE A 60 1.76 1.28 7.78
N MET A 61 2.55 2.17 8.35
CA MET A 61 3.74 1.82 9.12
C MET A 61 3.44 1.93 10.60
N MET A 62 3.73 0.87 11.33
CA MET A 62 3.75 0.82 12.79
C MET A 62 5.20 0.87 13.29
N GLY A 63 5.47 1.64 14.31
CA GLY A 63 6.78 1.63 14.97
C GLY A 63 7.56 2.94 14.85
N ASN A 64 8.83 2.85 15.23
CA ASN A 64 9.76 3.97 15.15
C ASN A 64 10.11 4.29 13.69
N PRO A 65 9.77 5.49 13.16
CA PRO A 65 10.11 5.86 11.80
C PRO A 65 11.63 5.92 11.56
N ASN A 66 12.43 6.04 12.64
CA ASN A 66 13.89 6.05 12.58
C ASN A 66 14.50 4.70 13.01
N ALA A 67 13.72 3.61 13.05
CA ALA A 67 14.22 2.29 13.36
C ALA A 67 15.38 1.89 12.43
N LYS A 68 16.36 1.14 12.96
CA LYS A 68 17.49 0.63 12.17
C LYS A 68 17.04 -0.26 11.02
N VAL A 69 15.99 -1.04 11.25
CA VAL A 69 15.40 -1.95 10.25
C VAL A 69 14.04 -1.45 9.83
N LYS A 70 13.88 -1.26 8.52
CA LYS A 70 12.61 -0.96 7.85
C LYS A 70 12.09 -2.24 7.22
N LEU A 71 11.10 -2.85 7.84
CA LEU A 71 10.40 -4.01 7.31
C LEU A 71 9.16 -3.55 6.54
N VAL A 72 9.01 -4.00 5.30
CA VAL A 72 7.75 -3.90 4.55
C VAL A 72 7.23 -5.31 4.33
N GLU A 73 5.98 -5.53 4.68
CA GLU A 73 5.19 -6.68 4.29
C GLU A 73 4.27 -6.27 3.14
N ILE A 74 4.39 -6.92 2.00
CA ILE A 74 3.45 -6.82 0.89
C ILE A 74 2.45 -7.97 1.09
N GLY A 75 1.22 -7.62 1.46
CA GLY A 75 0.21 -8.58 1.88
C GLY A 75 -1.15 -8.37 1.23
N SER A 76 -1.90 -9.45 1.06
CA SER A 76 -3.30 -9.43 0.61
C SER A 76 -4.22 -9.91 1.72
N LEU A 77 -5.31 -9.20 1.95
CA LEU A 77 -6.28 -9.56 2.99
C LEU A 77 -7.05 -10.85 2.69
N SER A 78 -7.06 -11.28 1.43
CA SER A 78 -7.66 -12.57 1.02
C SER A 78 -6.65 -13.72 0.94
N CYS A 79 -5.35 -13.46 1.17
CA CYS A 79 -4.32 -14.48 1.09
C CYS A 79 -4.25 -15.33 2.37
N PRO A 80 -4.40 -16.67 2.30
CA PRO A 80 -4.33 -17.53 3.48
C PRO A 80 -2.92 -17.60 4.09
N HIS A 81 -1.86 -17.44 3.30
CA HIS A 81 -0.49 -17.37 3.81
C HIS A 81 -0.21 -16.09 4.58
N CYS A 82 -0.82 -14.96 4.18
CA CYS A 82 -0.75 -13.71 4.93
C CYS A 82 -1.51 -13.83 6.26
N MET A 83 -2.69 -14.45 6.26
CA MET A 83 -3.43 -14.75 7.48
C MET A 83 -2.56 -15.60 8.44
N LYS A 84 -1.89 -16.62 7.93
CA LYS A 84 -1.01 -17.46 8.74
C LYS A 84 0.17 -16.66 9.31
N PHE A 85 0.77 -15.76 8.53
CA PHE A 85 1.83 -14.87 9.02
C PHE A 85 1.30 -13.91 10.10
N GLU A 86 0.11 -13.35 9.94
CA GLU A 86 -0.55 -12.52 10.95
C GLU A 86 -0.72 -13.29 12.29
N GLU A 87 -1.13 -14.54 12.23
CA GLU A 87 -1.35 -15.37 13.42
C GLU A 87 -0.04 -15.79 14.10
N GLU A 88 0.93 -16.29 13.33
CA GLU A 88 2.16 -16.90 13.86
C GLU A 88 3.30 -15.91 14.08
N GLY A 89 3.41 -14.88 13.24
CA GLY A 89 4.57 -13.98 13.19
C GLY A 89 4.35 -12.61 13.80
N VAL A 90 3.21 -11.98 13.51
CA VAL A 90 2.96 -10.58 13.90
C VAL A 90 2.99 -10.36 15.41
N PRO A 91 2.48 -11.24 16.28
CA PRO A 91 2.60 -11.06 17.72
C PRO A 91 4.06 -10.93 18.20
N SER A 92 4.93 -11.80 17.69
CA SER A 92 6.37 -11.77 18.01
C SER A 92 7.07 -10.57 17.36
N LEU A 93 6.75 -10.25 16.10
CA LEU A 93 7.28 -9.08 15.41
C LEU A 93 6.96 -7.78 16.19
N VAL A 94 5.72 -7.61 16.58
CA VAL A 94 5.29 -6.40 17.31
C VAL A 94 5.90 -6.34 18.70
N ALA A 95 5.83 -7.44 19.46
CA ALA A 95 6.31 -7.44 20.85
C ALA A 95 7.83 -7.27 20.97
N ASN A 96 8.61 -7.98 20.13
CA ASN A 96 10.04 -8.11 20.31
C ASN A 96 10.87 -7.13 19.47
N TYR A 97 10.28 -6.59 18.39
CA TYR A 97 11.02 -5.78 17.41
C TYR A 97 10.44 -4.37 17.21
N VAL A 98 9.10 -4.26 17.09
CA VAL A 98 8.43 -2.98 16.80
C VAL A 98 8.28 -2.14 18.08
N LYS A 99 7.70 -2.70 19.15
CA LYS A 99 7.49 -1.99 20.41
C LYS A 99 8.78 -1.43 21.03
N PRO A 100 9.93 -2.16 20.98
CA PRO A 100 11.20 -1.60 21.41
C PRO A 100 11.78 -0.52 20.50
N GLY A 101 11.24 -0.35 19.27
CA GLY A 101 11.68 0.66 18.30
C GLY A 101 12.85 0.25 17.40
N ASN A 102 13.23 -1.02 17.40
CA ASN A 102 14.33 -1.54 16.58
C ASN A 102 13.94 -1.78 15.13
N VAL A 103 12.65 -2.08 14.91
CA VAL A 103 12.04 -2.31 13.59
C VAL A 103 10.83 -1.38 13.42
N SER A 104 10.71 -0.75 12.27
CA SER A 104 9.42 -0.24 11.79
C SER A 104 8.83 -1.27 10.84
N TRP A 105 7.53 -1.55 10.99
CA TRP A 105 6.81 -2.49 10.14
C TRP A 105 5.74 -1.76 9.35
N GLU A 106 5.86 -1.77 8.01
CA GLU A 106 4.85 -1.30 7.08
C GLU A 106 4.09 -2.49 6.53
N PHE A 107 2.76 -2.51 6.70
CA PHE A 107 1.88 -3.37 5.91
C PHE A 107 1.46 -2.61 4.66
N ARG A 108 1.80 -3.15 3.49
CA ARG A 108 1.46 -2.60 2.18
C ARG A 108 0.45 -3.50 1.50
N PRO A 109 -0.81 -3.06 1.36
CA PRO A 109 -1.85 -3.87 0.71
C PRO A 109 -1.51 -4.18 -0.75
N TYR A 110 -1.83 -5.41 -1.15
CA TYR A 110 -1.69 -5.87 -2.53
C TYR A 110 -2.97 -6.59 -2.98
N ILE A 111 -3.46 -6.24 -4.16
CA ILE A 111 -4.71 -6.76 -4.72
C ILE A 111 -4.43 -8.04 -5.52
N ILE A 112 -4.82 -9.21 -4.99
CA ILE A 112 -4.76 -10.50 -5.70
C ILE A 112 -6.11 -10.83 -6.33
N HIS A 113 -7.17 -10.79 -5.54
CA HIS A 113 -8.50 -11.25 -5.95
C HIS A 113 -9.44 -10.07 -6.29
N GLY A 114 -8.92 -9.05 -6.99
CA GLY A 114 -9.68 -7.95 -7.56
C GLY A 114 -10.67 -7.30 -6.59
N PRO A 115 -11.99 -7.34 -6.88
CA PRO A 115 -13.00 -6.67 -6.05
C PRO A 115 -13.10 -7.15 -4.61
N ILE A 116 -12.69 -8.39 -4.33
CA ILE A 116 -12.70 -8.97 -2.99
C ILE A 116 -11.67 -8.28 -2.10
N ASP A 117 -10.41 -8.26 -2.55
CA ASP A 117 -9.33 -7.57 -1.84
C ASP A 117 -9.58 -6.07 -1.76
N MET A 118 -10.02 -5.47 -2.87
CA MET A 118 -10.30 -4.04 -2.91
C MET A 118 -11.33 -3.64 -1.85
N ALA A 119 -12.43 -4.38 -1.74
CA ALA A 119 -13.47 -4.09 -0.74
C ALA A 119 -12.92 -4.20 0.69
N ALA A 120 -12.12 -5.22 0.99
CA ALA A 120 -11.50 -5.40 2.30
C ALA A 120 -10.49 -4.29 2.62
N ASN A 121 -9.62 -3.92 1.66
CA ASN A 121 -8.62 -2.85 1.82
C ASN A 121 -9.26 -1.48 2.02
N LEU A 122 -10.28 -1.14 1.22
CA LEU A 122 -11.00 0.13 1.36
C LEU A 122 -11.69 0.25 2.74
N ILE A 123 -12.16 -0.85 3.30
CA ILE A 123 -12.71 -0.88 4.67
C ILE A 123 -11.60 -0.75 5.71
N ALA A 124 -10.50 -1.49 5.58
CA ALA A 124 -9.41 -1.44 6.53
C ALA A 124 -8.82 -0.04 6.69
N ARG A 125 -8.65 0.68 5.58
CA ARG A 125 -8.08 2.05 5.58
C ARG A 125 -9.10 3.18 5.80
N CYS A 126 -10.41 2.86 5.84
CA CYS A 126 -11.49 3.83 5.83
C CYS A 126 -11.44 4.86 6.97
N ASN A 127 -10.91 4.49 8.12
CA ASN A 127 -10.80 5.35 9.31
C ASN A 127 -9.34 5.76 9.62
N GLY A 128 -8.43 5.59 8.65
CA GLY A 128 -7.04 6.03 8.73
C GLY A 128 -6.17 5.20 9.69
N ALA A 129 -5.01 5.75 10.00
CA ALA A 129 -3.92 5.06 10.67
C ALA A 129 -4.28 4.42 12.02
N LYS A 130 -5.10 5.10 12.82
CA LYS A 130 -5.44 4.64 14.18
C LYS A 130 -6.13 3.29 14.22
N THR A 131 -6.95 2.98 13.21
CA THR A 131 -7.77 1.76 13.18
C THR A 131 -7.29 0.74 12.16
N PHE A 132 -6.28 1.07 11.35
CA PHE A 132 -5.83 0.22 10.26
C PHE A 132 -5.40 -1.16 10.74
N PHE A 133 -4.36 -1.26 11.56
CA PHE A 133 -3.86 -2.56 12.04
C PHE A 133 -4.90 -3.35 12.84
N PRO A 134 -5.67 -2.77 13.77
CA PRO A 134 -6.77 -3.50 14.42
C PRO A 134 -7.80 -4.07 13.44
N LEU A 135 -8.12 -3.36 12.33
CA LEU A 135 -9.04 -3.87 11.32
C LEU A 135 -8.39 -4.95 10.44
N VAL A 136 -7.13 -4.79 10.05
CA VAL A 136 -6.36 -5.82 9.31
C VAL A 136 -6.29 -7.11 10.10
N GLN A 137 -5.91 -7.06 11.37
CA GLN A 137 -5.88 -8.22 12.26
C GLN A 137 -7.23 -8.92 12.37
N ALA A 138 -8.30 -8.12 12.52
CA ALA A 138 -9.64 -8.67 12.60
C ALA A 138 -10.11 -9.27 11.26
N LEU A 139 -9.76 -8.67 10.12
CA LEU A 139 -10.04 -9.21 8.78
C LEU A 139 -9.35 -10.54 8.56
N TYR A 140 -8.09 -10.68 8.94
CA TYR A 140 -7.38 -11.97 8.86
C TYR A 140 -7.97 -13.01 9.79
N ARG A 141 -8.23 -12.67 11.05
CA ARG A 141 -8.85 -13.61 12.00
C ARG A 141 -10.19 -14.17 11.50
N ASP A 142 -10.99 -13.32 10.86
CA ASP A 142 -12.32 -13.67 10.37
C ASP A 142 -12.29 -14.03 8.85
N GLN A 143 -11.10 -14.25 8.25
CA GLN A 143 -10.90 -14.40 6.80
C GLN A 143 -11.76 -15.52 6.20
N SER A 144 -11.75 -16.69 6.78
CA SER A 144 -12.53 -17.83 6.28
C SER A 144 -14.04 -17.56 6.29
N VAL A 145 -14.53 -16.76 7.24
CA VAL A 145 -15.96 -16.44 7.38
C VAL A 145 -16.42 -15.52 6.24
N TRP A 146 -15.67 -14.44 5.98
CA TRP A 146 -16.11 -13.51 4.95
C TRP A 146 -15.76 -13.99 3.52
N LEU A 147 -14.64 -14.71 3.31
CA LEU A 147 -14.34 -15.34 2.01
C LEU A 147 -15.31 -16.47 1.67
N GLY A 148 -15.71 -17.30 2.62
CA GLY A 148 -16.67 -18.38 2.40
C GLY A 148 -18.02 -17.90 1.86
N LYS A 149 -18.38 -16.64 2.06
CA LYS A 149 -19.60 -16.06 1.46
C LYS A 149 -19.51 -15.92 -0.06
N VAL A 150 -18.31 -15.71 -0.63
CA VAL A 150 -18.14 -15.70 -2.09
C VAL A 150 -18.28 -17.11 -2.65
N GLU A 151 -17.70 -18.10 -1.96
CA GLU A 151 -17.73 -19.50 -2.39
C GLU A 151 -19.16 -20.06 -2.43
N THR A 152 -20.01 -19.60 -1.51
CA THR A 152 -21.41 -20.01 -1.41
C THR A 152 -22.38 -19.11 -2.18
N ALA A 153 -21.92 -17.99 -2.72
CA ALA A 153 -22.76 -17.08 -3.48
C ALA A 153 -23.15 -17.65 -4.86
N PRO A 154 -24.39 -17.39 -5.34
CA PRO A 154 -24.74 -17.69 -6.70
C PRO A 154 -23.80 -17.02 -7.70
N GLN A 155 -23.30 -17.77 -8.69
CA GLN A 155 -22.31 -17.30 -9.66
C GLN A 155 -22.82 -16.13 -10.51
N ASP A 156 -24.11 -16.12 -10.85
CA ASP A 156 -24.78 -15.04 -11.57
C ASP A 156 -24.78 -13.75 -10.78
N LYS A 157 -24.93 -13.82 -9.44
CA LYS A 157 -24.83 -12.65 -8.55
C LYS A 157 -23.44 -12.06 -8.54
N VAL A 158 -22.40 -12.90 -8.44
CA VAL A 158 -20.99 -12.45 -8.50
C VAL A 158 -20.69 -11.78 -9.85
N ALA A 159 -21.14 -12.39 -10.97
CA ALA A 159 -20.98 -11.83 -12.30
C ALA A 159 -21.74 -10.49 -12.47
N GLN A 160 -22.95 -10.37 -11.93
CA GLN A 160 -23.69 -9.11 -11.92
C GLN A 160 -22.93 -7.99 -11.22
N ILE A 161 -22.34 -8.28 -10.05
CA ILE A 161 -21.53 -7.29 -9.30
C ILE A 161 -20.34 -6.83 -10.13
N GLN A 162 -19.64 -7.73 -10.82
CA GLN A 162 -18.47 -7.39 -11.62
C GLN A 162 -18.80 -6.49 -12.85
N ASN A 163 -20.03 -6.51 -13.30
CA ASN A 163 -20.51 -5.69 -14.42
C ASN A 163 -21.08 -4.32 -14.01
N LEU A 164 -21.06 -3.98 -12.73
CA LEU A 164 -21.51 -2.68 -12.23
C LEU A 164 -20.48 -1.57 -12.52
N PRO A 165 -20.89 -0.30 -12.48
CA PRO A 165 -19.95 0.81 -12.44
C PRO A 165 -18.95 0.68 -11.28
N THR A 166 -17.69 1.05 -11.50
CA THR A 166 -16.58 0.83 -10.55
C THR A 166 -16.90 1.25 -9.11
N ASN A 167 -17.53 2.42 -8.94
CA ASN A 167 -17.90 2.94 -7.63
C ASN A 167 -19.04 2.16 -6.93
N GLN A 168 -19.67 1.21 -7.60
CA GLN A 168 -20.71 0.34 -7.05
C GLN A 168 -20.20 -1.09 -6.81
N ILE A 169 -19.23 -1.54 -7.60
CA ILE A 169 -18.66 -2.89 -7.48
C ILE A 169 -18.24 -3.19 -6.04
N PHE A 170 -17.45 -2.30 -5.44
CA PHE A 170 -16.86 -2.54 -4.12
C PHE A 170 -17.88 -2.43 -2.99
N VAL A 171 -18.90 -1.58 -3.14
CA VAL A 171 -20.04 -1.51 -2.21
C VAL A 171 -20.82 -2.82 -2.23
N GLN A 172 -21.16 -3.33 -3.42
CA GLN A 172 -21.91 -4.58 -3.56
C GLN A 172 -21.06 -5.80 -3.18
N MET A 173 -19.78 -5.80 -3.48
CA MET A 173 -18.86 -6.85 -3.05
C MET A 173 -18.74 -6.87 -1.52
N ALA A 174 -18.54 -5.74 -0.87
CA ALA A 174 -18.50 -5.65 0.59
C ALA A 174 -19.81 -6.12 1.24
N SER A 175 -20.96 -5.82 0.61
CA SER A 175 -22.27 -6.32 1.05
C SER A 175 -22.36 -7.85 0.92
N LEU A 176 -21.95 -8.41 -0.21
CA LEU A 176 -21.91 -9.85 -0.45
C LEU A 176 -21.06 -10.57 0.59
N LEU A 177 -19.87 -10.03 0.88
CA LEU A 177 -18.93 -10.53 1.87
C LEU A 177 -19.42 -10.31 3.32
N GLY A 178 -20.46 -9.49 3.54
CA GLY A 178 -20.94 -9.07 4.86
C GLY A 178 -19.97 -8.16 5.61
N LEU A 179 -19.02 -7.55 4.88
CA LEU A 179 -17.97 -6.72 5.47
C LEU A 179 -18.50 -5.39 6.00
N GLN A 180 -19.63 -4.88 5.50
CA GLN A 180 -20.23 -3.66 6.01
C GLN A 180 -20.80 -3.83 7.43
N ASP A 181 -21.53 -4.92 7.67
CA ASP A 181 -22.08 -5.28 9.00
C ASP A 181 -20.93 -5.67 9.94
N TRP A 182 -19.94 -6.39 9.42
CA TRP A 182 -18.73 -6.73 10.14
C TRP A 182 -17.97 -5.47 10.62
N ALA A 183 -17.84 -4.46 9.78
CA ALA A 183 -17.20 -3.19 10.08
C ALA A 183 -18.04 -2.34 11.06
N ALA A 184 -19.38 -2.33 10.89
CA ALA A 184 -20.30 -1.62 11.79
C ALA A 184 -20.21 -2.15 13.22
N ALA A 185 -20.10 -3.47 13.40
CA ALA A 185 -19.88 -4.10 14.70
C ALA A 185 -18.53 -3.71 15.35
N ARG A 186 -17.61 -3.11 14.60
CA ARG A 186 -16.29 -2.63 15.04
C ARG A 186 -16.17 -1.10 15.05
N GLY A 187 -17.31 -0.40 15.09
CA GLY A 187 -17.37 1.05 15.21
C GLY A 187 -17.17 1.82 13.89
N LEU A 188 -17.26 1.15 12.75
CA LEU A 188 -17.21 1.78 11.43
C LEU A 188 -18.59 1.70 10.74
N PRO A 189 -19.47 2.70 10.90
CA PRO A 189 -20.85 2.64 10.43
C PRO A 189 -20.96 2.42 8.92
N GLN A 190 -22.04 1.77 8.47
CA GLN A 190 -22.30 1.45 7.06
C GLN A 190 -22.26 2.69 6.15
N ALA A 191 -22.78 3.84 6.62
CA ALA A 191 -22.69 5.09 5.85
C ALA A 191 -21.25 5.51 5.58
N LYS A 192 -20.35 5.30 6.55
CA LYS A 192 -18.92 5.60 6.39
C LYS A 192 -18.23 4.59 5.46
N THR A 193 -18.50 3.29 5.61
CA THR A 193 -17.95 2.29 4.71
C THR A 193 -18.42 2.50 3.28
N ASN A 194 -19.69 2.86 3.05
CA ASN A 194 -20.20 3.22 1.72
C ASN A 194 -19.41 4.37 1.09
N GLN A 195 -19.10 5.42 1.86
CA GLN A 195 -18.29 6.54 1.37
C GLN A 195 -16.88 6.08 0.96
N CYS A 196 -16.23 5.22 1.76
CA CYS A 196 -14.91 4.72 1.44
C CYS A 196 -14.93 3.78 0.22
N LEU A 197 -15.89 2.85 0.17
CA LEU A 197 -16.04 1.86 -0.89
C LEU A 197 -16.40 2.46 -2.26
N SER A 198 -17.05 3.64 -2.27
CA SER A 198 -17.40 4.37 -3.50
C SER A 198 -16.46 5.54 -3.82
N ASN A 199 -15.41 5.74 -3.03
CA ASN A 199 -14.47 6.84 -3.22
C ASN A 199 -13.50 6.53 -4.36
N GLN A 200 -13.75 7.11 -5.54
CA GLN A 200 -12.96 6.84 -6.74
C GLN A 200 -11.47 7.14 -6.53
N LYS A 201 -11.13 8.21 -5.81
CA LYS A 201 -9.74 8.55 -5.53
C LYS A 201 -9.03 7.47 -4.71
N MET A 202 -9.69 6.91 -3.69
CA MET A 202 -9.12 5.81 -2.88
C MET A 202 -8.98 4.54 -3.72
N ILE A 203 -9.96 4.25 -4.57
CA ILE A 203 -9.93 3.10 -5.50
C ILE A 203 -8.74 3.22 -6.45
N ASP A 204 -8.60 4.38 -7.12
CA ASP A 204 -7.50 4.63 -8.05
C ASP A 204 -6.13 4.54 -7.35
N GLN A 205 -6.04 5.02 -6.11
CA GLN A 205 -4.83 4.90 -5.30
C GLN A 205 -4.46 3.44 -5.00
N GLU A 206 -5.42 2.59 -4.60
CA GLU A 206 -5.17 1.17 -4.34
C GLU A 206 -4.69 0.43 -5.60
N VAL A 207 -5.29 0.75 -6.76
CA VAL A 207 -4.83 0.21 -8.05
C VAL A 207 -3.40 0.64 -8.33
N GLN A 208 -3.09 1.93 -8.12
CA GLN A 208 -1.75 2.46 -8.33
C GLN A 208 -0.71 1.83 -7.38
N PHE A 209 -1.03 1.67 -6.10
CA PHE A 209 -0.13 1.04 -5.13
C PHE A 209 0.20 -0.42 -5.51
N THR A 210 -0.78 -1.16 -6.01
CA THR A 210 -0.56 -2.51 -6.56
C THR A 210 0.37 -2.49 -7.77
N ALA A 211 0.17 -1.53 -8.68
CA ALA A 211 1.05 -1.34 -9.84
C ALA A 211 2.47 -0.93 -9.44
N ASP A 212 2.62 -0.07 -8.43
CA ASP A 212 3.91 0.37 -7.91
C ASP A 212 4.71 -0.78 -7.29
N VAL A 213 4.04 -1.73 -6.63
CA VAL A 213 4.69 -2.97 -6.14
C VAL A 213 5.24 -3.77 -7.31
N ASN A 214 4.43 -4.01 -8.36
CA ASN A 214 4.86 -4.78 -9.53
C ASN A 214 6.04 -4.13 -10.27
N ASN A 215 6.04 -2.80 -10.37
CA ASN A 215 7.09 -2.04 -11.03
C ASN A 215 8.36 -1.91 -10.17
N GLY A 216 8.19 -1.77 -8.86
CA GLY A 216 9.28 -1.54 -7.91
C GLY A 216 10.03 -2.80 -7.49
N PHE A 217 9.40 -3.96 -7.62
CA PHE A 217 9.95 -5.24 -7.19
C PHE A 217 9.83 -6.32 -8.29
N PRO A 218 10.77 -6.35 -9.24
CA PRO A 218 10.74 -7.32 -10.35
C PRO A 218 10.77 -8.79 -9.89
N ASP A 219 11.35 -9.05 -8.72
CA ASP A 219 11.43 -10.39 -8.09
C ASP A 219 10.17 -10.74 -7.27
N PHE A 220 9.12 -9.90 -7.27
CA PHE A 220 7.88 -10.16 -6.55
C PHE A 220 7.12 -11.33 -7.19
N THR A 221 6.86 -12.37 -6.41
CA THR A 221 6.20 -13.61 -6.90
C THR A 221 4.87 -13.90 -6.23
N GLY A 222 4.49 -13.14 -5.21
CA GLY A 222 3.23 -13.35 -4.47
C GLY A 222 3.30 -12.88 -3.03
N THR A 223 2.21 -13.09 -2.30
CA THR A 223 2.05 -12.62 -0.92
C THR A 223 2.00 -13.79 0.09
N PRO A 224 2.48 -13.57 1.33
CA PRO A 224 3.19 -12.39 1.76
C PRO A 224 4.60 -12.32 1.17
N ALA A 225 5.06 -11.11 0.83
CA ALA A 225 6.45 -10.87 0.50
C ALA A 225 7.03 -9.82 1.45
N PHE A 226 8.32 -9.92 1.73
CA PHE A 226 8.99 -9.07 2.69
C PHE A 226 10.14 -8.29 2.07
N VAL A 227 10.26 -7.03 2.48
CA VAL A 227 11.35 -6.14 2.08
C VAL A 227 12.03 -5.63 3.35
N ILE A 228 13.34 -5.82 3.47
CA ILE A 228 14.15 -5.25 4.56
C ILE A 228 15.06 -4.18 3.98
N ASN A 229 14.96 -2.95 4.49
CA ASN A 229 15.78 -1.81 4.09
C ASN A 229 15.85 -1.62 2.56
N GLY A 230 14.70 -1.80 1.88
CA GLY A 230 14.57 -1.62 0.43
C GLY A 230 14.92 -2.86 -0.40
N LYS A 231 15.39 -3.95 0.22
CA LYS A 231 15.74 -5.18 -0.50
C LYS A 231 14.68 -6.26 -0.29
N MET A 232 14.09 -6.75 -1.39
CA MET A 232 13.17 -7.88 -1.38
C MET A 232 13.87 -9.14 -0.91
N LEU A 233 13.23 -9.85 0.03
CA LEU A 233 13.73 -11.14 0.51
C LEU A 233 13.23 -12.27 -0.39
N LYS A 234 14.15 -13.16 -0.78
CA LYS A 234 13.83 -14.33 -1.59
C LYS A 234 13.38 -15.49 -0.70
N ASP A 235 12.45 -16.30 -1.20
CA ASP A 235 11.97 -17.53 -0.56
C ASP A 235 11.52 -17.37 0.91
N THR A 236 11.02 -16.15 1.24
CA THR A 236 10.63 -15.77 2.60
C THR A 236 9.16 -15.40 2.59
N ALA A 237 8.30 -16.30 3.09
CA ALA A 237 6.84 -16.15 3.09
C ALA A 237 6.21 -16.50 4.46
N ASN A 238 7.01 -16.66 5.51
CA ASN A 238 6.54 -17.00 6.85
C ASN A 238 7.50 -16.45 7.92
N TRP A 239 7.06 -16.51 9.18
CA TRP A 239 7.82 -16.00 10.32
C TRP A 239 9.15 -16.74 10.53
N GLU A 240 9.15 -18.05 10.41
CA GLU A 240 10.33 -18.88 10.63
C GLU A 240 11.52 -18.46 9.74
N LYS A 241 11.21 -18.09 8.48
CA LYS A 241 12.24 -17.60 7.54
C LYS A 241 12.54 -16.11 7.67
N LEU A 242 11.58 -15.31 8.13
CA LEU A 242 11.74 -13.87 8.27
C LEU A 242 12.56 -13.50 9.52
N GLU A 243 12.28 -14.12 10.67
CA GLU A 243 12.88 -13.70 11.94
C GLU A 243 14.42 -13.77 11.94
N PRO A 244 15.09 -14.84 11.41
CA PRO A 244 16.55 -14.85 11.29
C PRO A 244 17.12 -13.67 10.50
N GLN A 245 16.44 -13.27 9.41
CA GLN A 245 16.88 -12.17 8.56
C GLN A 245 16.69 -10.80 9.25
N LEU A 246 15.64 -10.65 10.07
CA LEU A 246 15.49 -9.47 10.93
C LEU A 246 16.63 -9.39 11.96
N LYS A 247 16.96 -10.52 12.61
CA LYS A 247 18.08 -10.60 13.57
C LYS A 247 19.41 -10.24 12.92
N ASP A 248 19.65 -10.70 11.69
CA ASP A 248 20.87 -10.37 10.95
C ASP A 248 20.92 -8.88 10.55
N ALA A 249 19.82 -8.30 10.13
CA ALA A 249 19.73 -6.87 9.79
C ALA A 249 19.91 -5.94 11.02
N LEU A 250 19.71 -6.47 12.23
CA LEU A 250 19.89 -5.73 13.48
C LEU A 250 21.34 -5.77 14.02
N LYS A 251 22.20 -6.67 13.53
CA LYS A 251 23.63 -6.69 13.86
C LYS A 251 24.34 -5.48 13.24
#